data_d39603df4b9b665929e9c4d9a297cdc7
#
_entry.id   d39603df4b9b665929e9c4d9a297cdc7
#
_cell.length_a   1.000
_cell.length_b   1.000
_cell.length_c   1.000
_cell.angle_alpha   90.00
_cell.angle_beta   90.00
_cell.angle_gamma   90.00
#
_symmetry.space_group_name_H-M   'P 1'
#
loop_
_entity.id
_entity.type
_entity.pdbx_description
1 polymer ?
#
loop_
_entity_poly.entity_id
_entity_poly.type
_entity_poly.pdbx_seq_one_letter_code
_entity_poly.pdbx_strand_id
1 'polypeptide(L)'
;PLCVCLQLTDRRMNFLARANVFKNPVFNKMLRAMGLLPAYRMGHEGLSAVNKNFETFEDAGNSLRDGETVMLYQEAGHQDKRWLGTFKLGYLRIAFAAAEKMNFEQDIMILPSCNHYSNYFHARTDMVIKFGKPISLKPYYEKYQASQRETMMEINKVVREEIKDMMLHIEDI
;
A
#
# COMPACT_ATOMS: atom_id res chain seq x y z
N PRO A 1 6.51 12.35 -2.77
CA PRO A 1 6.64 11.23 -1.80
C PRO A 1 7.65 10.19 -2.26
N LEU A 2 7.54 9.69 -3.51
CA LEU A 2 8.35 8.61 -4.07
C LEU A 2 9.86 8.86 -3.92
N CYS A 3 10.35 10.03 -4.32
CA CYS A 3 11.78 10.38 -4.24
C CYS A 3 12.28 10.45 -2.80
N VAL A 4 11.46 10.90 -1.86
CA VAL A 4 11.83 10.97 -0.44
C VAL A 4 11.94 9.57 0.15
N CYS A 5 10.97 8.70 -0.15
CA CYS A 5 11.00 7.32 0.34
C CYS A 5 12.22 6.55 -0.20
N LEU A 6 12.61 6.77 -1.46
CA LEU A 6 13.80 6.15 -2.04
C LEU A 6 15.12 6.58 -1.37
N GLN A 7 15.15 7.76 -0.72
CA GLN A 7 16.33 8.24 0.01
C GLN A 7 16.39 7.74 1.45
N LEU A 8 15.29 7.20 1.99
CA LEU A 8 15.20 6.76 3.39
C LEU A 8 15.62 5.31 3.62
N THR A 9 15.85 4.54 2.57
CA THR A 9 16.20 3.12 2.69
C THR A 9 17.13 2.69 1.56
N ASP A 10 18.09 1.83 1.88
CA ASP A 10 18.94 1.15 0.90
C ASP A 10 18.25 -0.05 0.23
N ARG A 11 17.03 -0.40 0.69
CA ARG A 11 16.24 -1.48 0.11
C ARG A 11 15.53 -1.00 -1.15
N ARG A 12 15.43 -1.89 -2.13
CA ARG A 12 14.62 -1.63 -3.31
C ARG A 12 13.16 -1.43 -2.88
N MET A 13 12.53 -0.40 -3.45
CA MET A 13 11.12 -0.08 -3.21
C MET A 13 10.30 -0.30 -4.46
N ASN A 14 9.20 -1.01 -4.30
CA ASN A 14 8.20 -1.22 -5.33
C ASN A 14 6.93 -0.42 -5.00
N PHE A 15 6.35 0.22 -6.01
CA PHE A 15 5.20 1.11 -5.84
C PHE A 15 4.03 0.62 -6.68
N LEU A 16 2.86 0.46 -6.07
CA LEU A 16 1.66 0.20 -6.83
C LEU A 16 1.13 1.50 -7.43
N ALA A 17 1.07 1.55 -8.76
CA ALA A 17 0.56 2.68 -9.53
C ALA A 17 -0.61 2.25 -10.41
N ARG A 18 -1.47 3.20 -10.81
CA ARG A 18 -2.63 2.87 -11.66
C ARG A 18 -2.19 2.25 -12.99
N ALA A 19 -2.83 1.16 -13.38
CA ALA A 19 -2.53 0.43 -14.63
C ALA A 19 -2.60 1.31 -15.89
N ASN A 20 -3.35 2.41 -15.85
CA ASN A 20 -3.49 3.33 -16.98
C ASN A 20 -2.16 3.94 -17.45
N VAL A 21 -1.17 4.12 -16.56
CA VAL A 21 0.14 4.68 -16.91
C VAL A 21 1.03 3.66 -17.65
N PHE A 22 0.68 2.38 -17.59
CA PHE A 22 1.41 1.27 -18.22
C PHE A 22 0.93 0.93 -19.63
N LYS A 23 -0.03 1.69 -20.20
CA LYS A 23 -0.61 1.39 -21.53
C LYS A 23 0.42 1.46 -22.67
N ASN A 24 1.40 2.36 -22.58
CA ASN A 24 2.46 2.48 -23.58
C ASN A 24 3.56 1.44 -23.27
N PRO A 25 3.94 0.56 -24.22
CA PRO A 25 4.90 -0.51 -23.98
C PRO A 25 6.29 -0.03 -23.59
N VAL A 26 6.74 1.11 -24.13
CA VAL A 26 8.05 1.70 -23.78
C VAL A 26 8.03 2.20 -22.34
N PHE A 27 7.00 2.96 -21.98
CA PHE A 27 6.81 3.43 -20.60
C PHE A 27 6.62 2.27 -19.62
N ASN A 28 5.89 1.22 -20.01
CA ASN A 28 5.70 0.04 -19.16
C ASN A 28 7.05 -0.58 -18.76
N LYS A 29 7.95 -0.79 -19.74
CA LYS A 29 9.27 -1.36 -19.45
C LYS A 29 10.09 -0.46 -18.52
N MET A 30 10.08 0.85 -18.77
CA MET A 30 10.77 1.82 -17.93
C MET A 30 10.20 1.88 -16.50
N LEU A 31 8.88 1.95 -16.36
CA LEU A 31 8.21 2.02 -15.05
C LEU A 31 8.46 0.75 -14.21
N ARG A 32 8.42 -0.42 -14.84
CA ARG A 32 8.75 -1.68 -14.15
C ARG A 32 10.22 -1.73 -13.72
N ALA A 33 11.14 -1.25 -14.55
CA ALA A 33 12.55 -1.14 -14.19
C ALA A 33 12.77 -0.21 -12.98
N MET A 34 11.91 0.80 -12.82
CA MET A 34 11.90 1.70 -11.66
C MET A 34 11.16 1.14 -10.42
N GLY A 35 10.68 -0.11 -10.47
CA GLY A 35 9.95 -0.73 -9.36
C GLY A 35 8.46 -0.36 -9.29
N LEU A 36 7.85 0.16 -10.38
CA LEU A 36 6.41 0.39 -10.38
C LEU A 36 5.64 -0.85 -10.85
N LEU A 37 4.63 -1.24 -10.09
CA LEU A 37 3.72 -2.36 -10.37
C LEU A 37 2.32 -1.83 -10.74
N PRO A 38 1.66 -2.39 -11.78
CA PRO A 38 0.35 -1.91 -12.21
C PRO A 38 -0.76 -2.37 -11.26
N ALA A 39 -1.61 -1.47 -10.77
CA ALA A 39 -2.80 -1.78 -10.01
C ALA A 39 -4.07 -1.49 -10.83
N TYR A 40 -4.92 -2.49 -11.01
CA TYR A 40 -6.15 -2.43 -11.80
C TYR A 40 -7.37 -2.15 -10.94
N ARG A 41 -8.24 -1.23 -11.39
CA ARG A 41 -9.50 -0.92 -10.70
C ARG A 41 -10.60 -1.90 -11.09
N MET A 42 -11.18 -2.58 -10.11
CA MET A 42 -12.24 -3.58 -10.32
C MET A 42 -13.53 -2.99 -10.94
N GLY A 43 -13.80 -1.69 -10.80
CA GLY A 43 -15.02 -1.05 -11.26
C GLY A 43 -15.16 -0.83 -12.77
N HIS A 44 -14.06 -0.89 -13.54
CA HIS A 44 -14.05 -0.59 -14.98
C HIS A 44 -13.63 -1.76 -15.87
N GLU A 45 -12.94 -2.77 -15.33
CA GLU A 45 -12.33 -3.85 -16.11
C GLU A 45 -12.89 -5.25 -15.77
N GLY A 46 -13.86 -5.35 -14.86
CA GLY A 46 -14.57 -6.60 -14.54
C GLY A 46 -13.65 -7.73 -14.06
N LEU A 47 -13.96 -8.97 -14.46
CA LEU A 47 -13.18 -10.18 -14.08
C LEU A 47 -11.74 -10.16 -14.58
N SER A 48 -11.46 -9.49 -15.71
CA SER A 48 -10.10 -9.34 -16.23
C SER A 48 -9.19 -8.57 -15.24
N ALA A 49 -9.72 -7.57 -14.53
CA ALA A 49 -8.97 -6.83 -13.53
C ALA A 49 -8.61 -7.70 -12.32
N VAL A 50 -9.45 -8.66 -11.96
CA VAL A 50 -9.19 -9.59 -10.84
C VAL A 50 -7.96 -10.44 -11.13
N ASN A 51 -7.89 -11.07 -12.32
CA ASN A 51 -6.75 -11.91 -12.69
C ASN A 51 -5.45 -11.10 -12.79
N LYS A 52 -5.49 -9.92 -13.41
CA LYS A 52 -4.33 -9.04 -13.52
C LYS A 52 -3.86 -8.51 -12.16
N ASN A 53 -4.77 -8.23 -11.24
CA ASN A 53 -4.41 -7.84 -9.87
C ASN A 53 -3.79 -9.01 -9.11
N PHE A 54 -4.20 -10.24 -9.40
CA PHE A 54 -3.60 -11.42 -8.80
C PHE A 54 -2.11 -11.52 -9.15
N GLU A 55 -1.75 -11.38 -10.43
CA GLU A 55 -0.35 -11.34 -10.87
C GLU A 55 0.44 -10.21 -10.18
N THR A 56 -0.15 -9.02 -10.10
CA THR A 56 0.48 -7.87 -9.41
C THR A 56 0.70 -8.13 -7.93
N PHE A 57 -0.25 -8.79 -7.27
CA PHE A 57 -0.14 -9.15 -5.86
C PHE A 57 0.91 -10.24 -5.63
N GLU A 58 1.04 -11.16 -6.58
CA GLU A 58 2.11 -12.15 -6.59
C GLU A 58 3.49 -11.51 -6.74
N ASP A 59 3.66 -10.57 -7.69
CA ASP A 59 4.90 -9.81 -7.89
C ASP A 59 5.26 -9.02 -6.62
N ALA A 60 4.30 -8.31 -6.04
CA ALA A 60 4.48 -7.56 -4.80
C ALA A 60 4.82 -8.47 -3.60
N GLY A 61 4.17 -9.63 -3.51
CA GLY A 61 4.48 -10.64 -2.49
C GLY A 61 5.87 -11.22 -2.63
N ASN A 62 6.34 -11.47 -3.87
CA ASN A 62 7.70 -11.91 -4.12
C ASN A 62 8.72 -10.85 -3.72
N SER A 63 8.45 -9.57 -4.01
CA SER A 63 9.30 -8.45 -3.57
C SER A 63 9.44 -8.40 -2.04
N LEU A 64 8.36 -8.58 -1.30
CA LEU A 64 8.41 -8.65 0.17
C LEU A 64 9.24 -9.85 0.65
N ARG A 65 9.06 -11.03 0.06
CA ARG A 65 9.84 -12.23 0.37
C ARG A 65 11.34 -11.99 0.13
N ASP A 66 11.69 -11.28 -0.91
CA ASP A 66 13.08 -10.97 -1.28
C ASP A 66 13.66 -9.80 -0.44
N GLY A 67 12.94 -9.35 0.59
CA GLY A 67 13.37 -8.31 1.52
C GLY A 67 13.22 -6.89 1.00
N GLU A 68 12.53 -6.71 -0.13
CA GLU A 68 12.23 -5.41 -0.70
C GLU A 68 11.04 -4.75 0.02
N THR A 69 10.83 -3.47 -0.22
CA THR A 69 9.69 -2.71 0.34
C THR A 69 8.61 -2.53 -0.71
N VAL A 70 7.35 -2.71 -0.33
CA VAL A 70 6.19 -2.44 -1.19
C VAL A 70 5.39 -1.27 -0.61
N MET A 71 5.22 -0.22 -1.40
CA MET A 71 4.43 0.96 -1.04
C MET A 71 3.15 1.06 -1.86
N LEU A 72 2.04 1.35 -1.20
CA LEU A 72 0.74 1.56 -1.85
C LEU A 72 -0.14 2.53 -1.06
N TYR A 73 -1.14 3.09 -1.73
CA TYR A 73 -2.14 3.97 -1.13
C TYR A 73 -3.46 3.22 -0.94
N GLN A 74 -3.84 2.98 0.32
CA GLN A 74 -5.00 2.15 0.69
C GLN A 74 -6.34 2.79 0.34
N GLU A 75 -6.43 4.10 0.29
CA GLU A 75 -7.67 4.83 -0.03
C GLU A 75 -8.09 4.67 -1.50
N ALA A 76 -7.15 4.29 -2.38
CA ALA A 76 -7.38 4.04 -3.81
C ALA A 76 -8.07 5.20 -4.57
N GLY A 77 -8.07 6.42 -4.03
CA GLY A 77 -8.71 7.60 -4.61
C GLY A 77 -8.18 8.90 -4.03
N HIS A 78 -8.50 10.01 -4.71
CA HIS A 78 -8.36 11.35 -4.17
C HIS A 78 -9.71 11.81 -3.67
N GLN A 79 -9.75 12.35 -2.47
CA GLN A 79 -10.90 13.07 -1.93
C GLN A 79 -10.39 14.45 -1.49
N ASP A 80 -11.09 15.52 -1.88
CA ASP A 80 -10.78 16.88 -1.44
C ASP A 80 -11.24 17.13 0.02
N LYS A 81 -11.08 16.10 0.84
CA LYS A 81 -11.58 16.03 2.20
C LYS A 81 -10.41 15.79 3.17
N ARG A 82 -10.50 16.37 4.35
CA ARG A 82 -9.49 16.24 5.41
C ARG A 82 -9.80 15.10 6.39
N TRP A 83 -10.45 14.05 5.92
CA TRP A 83 -10.68 12.84 6.70
C TRP A 83 -10.28 11.59 5.92
N LEU A 84 -10.01 10.51 6.64
CA LEU A 84 -9.64 9.23 6.05
C LEU A 84 -10.83 8.57 5.34
N GLY A 85 -10.61 8.18 4.10
CA GLY A 85 -11.51 7.33 3.35
C GLY A 85 -11.55 5.89 3.86
N THR A 86 -12.26 5.04 3.13
CA THR A 86 -12.30 3.60 3.42
C THR A 86 -11.04 2.92 2.91
N PHE A 87 -10.32 2.22 3.77
CA PHE A 87 -9.16 1.45 3.40
C PHE A 87 -9.56 0.12 2.76
N LYS A 88 -8.94 -0.19 1.63
CA LYS A 88 -9.09 -1.49 0.96
C LYS A 88 -8.10 -2.49 1.55
N LEU A 89 -8.54 -3.75 1.71
CA LEU A 89 -7.73 -4.82 2.30
C LEU A 89 -6.63 -5.38 1.37
N GLY A 90 -6.44 -4.80 0.18
CA GLY A 90 -5.48 -5.29 -0.80
C GLY A 90 -4.04 -5.37 -0.28
N TYR A 91 -3.60 -4.40 0.51
CA TYR A 91 -2.26 -4.38 1.09
C TYR A 91 -2.03 -5.53 2.08
N LEU A 92 -3.04 -5.88 2.87
CA LEU A 92 -2.97 -7.03 3.78
C LEU A 92 -2.95 -8.35 3.02
N ARG A 93 -3.69 -8.45 1.91
CA ARG A 93 -3.63 -9.64 1.05
C ARG A 93 -2.24 -9.86 0.49
N ILE A 94 -1.56 -8.80 0.03
CA ILE A 94 -0.17 -8.86 -0.42
C ILE A 94 0.75 -9.30 0.71
N ALA A 95 0.61 -8.70 1.89
CA ALA A 95 1.45 -9.00 3.05
C ALA A 95 1.28 -10.45 3.52
N PHE A 96 0.04 -10.92 3.66
CA PHE A 96 -0.21 -12.30 4.08
C PHE A 96 0.16 -13.33 3.01
N ALA A 97 -0.06 -13.04 1.72
CA ALA A 97 0.42 -13.90 0.65
C ALA A 97 1.96 -14.06 0.65
N ALA A 98 2.68 -12.99 1.00
CA ALA A 98 4.13 -13.08 1.21
C ALA A 98 4.48 -13.90 2.46
N ALA A 99 3.75 -13.72 3.57
CA ALA A 99 3.95 -14.50 4.80
C ALA A 99 3.70 -16.00 4.57
N GLU A 100 2.65 -16.36 3.82
CA GLU A 100 2.34 -17.73 3.42
C GLU A 100 3.50 -18.35 2.62
N LYS A 101 4.06 -17.62 1.65
CA LYS A 101 5.22 -18.06 0.85
C LYS A 101 6.49 -18.27 1.70
N MET A 102 6.59 -17.61 2.82
CA MET A 102 7.68 -17.74 3.82
C MET A 102 7.33 -18.68 4.97
N ASN A 103 6.25 -19.47 4.84
CA ASN A 103 5.76 -20.39 5.88
C ASN A 103 5.54 -19.70 7.24
N PHE A 104 5.21 -18.38 7.23
CA PHE A 104 5.02 -17.55 8.44
C PHE A 104 6.27 -17.47 9.35
N GLU A 105 7.43 -17.80 8.86
CA GLU A 105 8.68 -17.77 9.66
C GLU A 105 9.20 -16.34 9.86
N GLN A 106 9.10 -15.51 8.81
CA GLN A 106 9.57 -14.14 8.83
C GLN A 106 8.44 -13.16 9.19
N ASP A 107 8.78 -12.11 9.93
CA ASP A 107 7.85 -11.05 10.26
C ASP A 107 7.74 -10.05 9.11
N ILE A 108 6.52 -9.70 8.74
CA ILE A 108 6.22 -8.61 7.82
C ILE A 108 5.74 -7.42 8.62
N MET A 109 6.43 -6.29 8.42
CA MET A 109 6.10 -5.02 9.09
C MET A 109 5.28 -4.13 8.18
N ILE A 110 4.20 -3.56 8.71
CA ILE A 110 3.46 -2.48 8.07
C ILE A 110 3.94 -1.17 8.67
N LEU A 111 4.44 -0.25 7.83
CA LEU A 111 4.82 1.09 8.23
C LEU A 111 3.74 2.09 7.76
N PRO A 112 2.84 2.53 8.64
CA PRO A 112 1.87 3.56 8.31
C PRO A 112 2.57 4.86 7.95
N SER A 113 2.12 5.53 6.89
CA SER A 113 2.65 6.84 6.50
C SER A 113 1.53 7.77 6.05
N CYS A 114 1.69 9.05 6.33
CA CYS A 114 0.74 10.09 5.98
C CYS A 114 1.44 11.27 5.30
N ASN A 115 0.88 11.75 4.19
CA ASN A 115 1.37 12.92 3.46
C ASN A 115 0.51 14.14 3.80
N HIS A 116 1.16 15.20 4.25
CA HIS A 116 0.54 16.50 4.49
C HIS A 116 1.05 17.50 3.45
N TYR A 117 0.13 18.20 2.80
CA TYR A 117 0.43 19.27 1.87
C TYR A 117 -0.07 20.59 2.44
N SER A 118 0.74 21.65 2.37
CA SER A 118 0.30 22.99 2.76
C SER A 118 -0.82 23.51 1.85
N ASN A 119 -0.77 23.15 0.57
CA ASN A 119 -1.81 23.45 -0.41
C ASN A 119 -1.83 22.37 -1.51
N TYR A 120 -3.01 21.80 -1.81
CA TYR A 120 -3.17 20.76 -2.84
C TYR A 120 -3.22 21.31 -4.27
N PHE A 121 -3.54 22.59 -4.43
CA PHE A 121 -3.86 23.18 -5.74
C PHE A 121 -2.74 24.04 -6.28
N HIS A 122 -1.72 24.37 -5.50
CA HIS A 122 -0.62 25.23 -5.93
C HIS A 122 0.67 24.44 -6.19
N ALA A 123 1.40 24.84 -7.22
CA ALA A 123 2.77 24.39 -7.42
C ALA A 123 3.69 25.00 -6.34
N ARG A 124 4.78 24.30 -6.00
CA ARG A 124 5.76 24.74 -4.99
C ARG A 124 5.15 24.86 -3.59
N THR A 125 4.39 23.86 -3.18
CA THR A 125 3.86 23.74 -1.82
C THR A 125 4.80 22.91 -0.96
N ASP A 126 4.76 23.15 0.33
CA ASP A 126 5.46 22.32 1.31
C ASP A 126 4.74 20.98 1.46
N MET A 127 5.52 19.91 1.57
CA MET A 127 5.02 18.58 1.83
C MET A 127 5.77 17.99 3.03
N VAL A 128 5.00 17.49 3.99
CA VAL A 128 5.52 16.76 5.14
C VAL A 128 5.04 15.32 5.07
N ILE A 129 5.97 14.37 5.15
CA ILE A 129 5.66 12.94 5.27
C ILE A 129 5.89 12.55 6.72
N LYS A 130 4.86 12.03 7.37
CA LYS A 130 4.95 11.44 8.70
C LYS A 130 4.92 9.93 8.60
N PHE A 131 5.74 9.28 9.40
CA PHE A 131 5.75 7.82 9.56
C PHE A 131 5.27 7.47 10.96
N GLY A 132 4.35 6.54 11.06
CA GLY A 132 3.84 6.01 12.31
C GLY A 132 4.70 4.88 12.86
N LYS A 133 4.20 4.23 13.91
CA LYS A 133 4.88 3.08 14.50
C LYS A 133 4.75 1.86 13.58
N PRO A 134 5.85 1.13 13.33
CA PRO A 134 5.78 -0.12 12.59
C PRO A 134 4.87 -1.14 13.30
N ILE A 135 3.98 -1.76 12.54
CA ILE A 135 3.04 -2.78 13.04
C ILE A 135 3.51 -4.14 12.54
N SER A 136 3.90 -5.03 13.47
CA SER A 136 4.27 -6.41 13.18
C SER A 136 3.03 -7.24 12.85
N LEU A 137 3.11 -8.06 11.79
CA LEU A 137 2.06 -9.02 11.46
C LEU A 137 2.25 -10.39 12.14
N LYS A 138 3.43 -10.67 12.65
CA LYS A 138 3.74 -11.96 13.28
C LYS A 138 2.77 -12.39 14.39
N PRO A 139 2.32 -11.49 15.30
CA PRO A 139 1.34 -11.85 16.32
C PRO A 139 -0.03 -12.25 15.76
N TYR A 140 -0.31 -11.91 14.51
CA TYR A 140 -1.60 -12.19 13.86
C TYR A 140 -1.59 -13.43 12.98
N TYR A 141 -0.45 -14.10 12.78
CA TYR A 141 -0.33 -15.21 11.85
C TYR A 141 -1.24 -16.38 12.19
N GLU A 142 -1.24 -16.84 13.45
CA GLU A 142 -2.13 -17.93 13.90
C GLU A 142 -3.60 -17.58 13.74
N LYS A 143 -3.96 -16.34 14.11
CA LYS A 143 -5.33 -15.85 13.99
C LYS A 143 -5.76 -15.73 12.52
N TYR A 144 -4.86 -15.33 11.64
CA TYR A 144 -5.10 -15.26 10.19
C TYR A 144 -5.36 -16.64 9.59
N GLN A 145 -4.61 -17.67 10.02
CA GLN A 145 -4.85 -19.04 9.58
C GLN A 145 -6.21 -19.58 10.01
N ALA A 146 -6.72 -19.15 11.16
CA ALA A 146 -8.05 -19.53 11.65
C ALA A 146 -9.18 -18.72 10.95
N SER A 147 -9.02 -17.41 10.78
CA SER A 147 -10.02 -16.52 10.19
C SER A 147 -9.37 -15.34 9.45
N GLN A 148 -9.10 -15.54 8.16
CA GLN A 148 -8.40 -14.55 7.32
C GLN A 148 -9.08 -13.19 7.31
N ARG A 149 -10.39 -13.16 7.03
CA ARG A 149 -11.13 -11.91 6.85
C ARG A 149 -11.23 -11.08 8.13
N GLU A 150 -11.53 -11.70 9.24
CA GLU A 150 -11.67 -11.02 10.54
C GLU A 150 -10.34 -10.44 11.00
N THR A 151 -9.26 -11.22 10.87
CA THR A 151 -7.91 -10.78 11.21
C THR A 151 -7.47 -9.59 10.36
N MET A 152 -7.70 -9.63 9.05
CA MET A 152 -7.40 -8.50 8.18
C MET A 152 -8.23 -7.25 8.55
N MET A 153 -9.48 -7.40 8.93
CA MET A 153 -10.32 -6.28 9.36
C MET A 153 -9.82 -5.66 10.67
N GLU A 154 -9.39 -6.49 11.60
CA GLU A 154 -8.81 -6.03 12.87
C GLU A 154 -7.51 -5.24 12.63
N ILE A 155 -6.58 -5.80 11.86
CA ILE A 155 -5.32 -5.11 11.52
C ILE A 155 -5.60 -3.80 10.76
N ASN A 156 -6.55 -3.82 9.83
CA ASN A 156 -6.93 -2.65 9.07
C ASN A 156 -7.45 -1.52 9.98
N LYS A 157 -8.16 -1.86 11.05
CA LYS A 157 -8.59 -0.89 12.06
C LYS A 157 -7.38 -0.30 12.81
N VAL A 158 -6.44 -1.13 13.24
CA VAL A 158 -5.22 -0.67 13.93
C VAL A 158 -4.40 0.26 13.03
N VAL A 159 -4.16 -0.11 11.77
CA VAL A 159 -3.44 0.73 10.79
C VAL A 159 -4.17 2.05 10.55
N ARG A 160 -5.50 2.03 10.47
CA ARG A 160 -6.31 3.22 10.27
C ARG A 160 -6.23 4.20 11.45
N GLU A 161 -6.30 3.71 12.67
CA GLU A 161 -6.16 4.55 13.87
C GLU A 161 -4.76 5.17 13.94
N GLU A 162 -3.70 4.41 13.67
CA GLU A 162 -2.34 4.94 13.65
C GLU A 162 -2.17 6.07 12.61
N ILE A 163 -2.79 5.94 11.42
CA ILE A 163 -2.76 7.00 10.41
C ILE A 163 -3.61 8.19 10.85
N LYS A 164 -4.77 7.96 11.50
CA LYS A 164 -5.65 9.01 12.00
C LYS A 164 -4.94 9.89 13.04
N ASP A 165 -4.15 9.28 13.93
CA ASP A 165 -3.36 9.98 14.94
C ASP A 165 -2.24 10.86 14.34
N MET A 166 -1.75 10.50 13.15
CA MET A 166 -0.70 11.27 12.47
C MET A 166 -1.23 12.43 11.65
N MET A 167 -2.50 12.41 11.25
CA MET A 167 -3.08 13.41 10.36
C MET A 167 -3.97 14.40 11.10
N LEU A 168 -4.13 15.59 10.52
CA LEU A 168 -5.20 16.49 10.92
C LEU A 168 -6.51 15.92 10.36
N HIS A 169 -7.25 15.18 11.20
CA HIS A 169 -8.51 14.54 10.84
C HIS A 169 -9.68 15.43 11.29
N ILE A 170 -10.41 15.96 10.32
CA ILE A 170 -11.60 16.79 10.55
C ILE A 170 -12.78 16.03 9.95
N GLU A 171 -13.68 15.55 10.79
CA GLU A 171 -14.96 14.99 10.37
C GLU A 171 -15.97 16.15 10.30
N ASP A 172 -16.71 16.27 9.20
CA ASP A 172 -17.87 17.14 9.13
C ASP A 172 -18.94 16.60 10.09
N ILE A 173 -19.43 17.46 10.96
CA ILE A 173 -20.50 17.19 11.93
C ILE A 173 -21.84 17.35 11.22
#